data_652c213fccfa84b20ba81435bd6c30e0
#
_entry.id   652c213fccfa84b20ba81435bd6c30e0
#
_cell.length_a   1.000
_cell.length_b   1.000
_cell.length_c   1.000
_cell.angle_alpha   90.00
_cell.angle_beta   90.00
_cell.angle_gamma   90.00
#
_symmetry.space_group_name_H-M   'P 1'
#
loop_
_entity.id
_entity.type
_entity.pdbx_description
1 polymer ?
#
loop_
_entity_poly.entity_id
_entity_poly.type
_entity_poly.pdbx_seq_one_letter_code
_entity_poly.pdbx_strand_id
1 'polypeptide(L)'
;MKENEILREIMRDAKIGWWQADRNRRVFHISEGLRDLLGVASCDVTYEEFGKMITPAYREYALASIGVRGGAERLYPLQGPEGEIWCYWKLLREEVAEDGGMLLTGYFRVVDPPSEVVRSEEKQRINDLLFRLNSISQTLLSLLK
;
A
#
# COMPACT_ATOMS: atom_id res chain seq x y z
N MET A 1 22.44 -11.14 -13.03
CA MET A 1 22.30 -9.85 -13.75
C MET A 1 21.14 -9.89 -14.74
N LYS A 2 21.12 -10.86 -15.63
CA LYS A 2 19.97 -11.03 -16.56
C LYS A 2 18.64 -11.26 -15.82
N GLU A 3 18.67 -12.00 -14.72
CA GLU A 3 17.47 -12.24 -13.92
C GLU A 3 16.87 -10.95 -13.39
N ASN A 4 17.72 -10.02 -12.89
CA ASN A 4 17.23 -8.74 -12.37
C ASN A 4 16.60 -7.88 -13.46
N GLU A 5 17.19 -7.93 -14.66
CA GLU A 5 16.64 -7.19 -15.81
C GLU A 5 15.30 -7.77 -16.23
N ILE A 6 15.21 -9.10 -16.27
CA ILE A 6 13.96 -9.79 -16.61
C ILE A 6 12.87 -9.48 -15.58
N LEU A 7 13.21 -9.54 -14.29
CA LEU A 7 12.28 -9.23 -13.23
C LEU A 7 11.78 -7.80 -13.32
N ARG A 8 12.66 -6.85 -13.61
CA ARG A 8 12.27 -5.45 -13.80
C ARG A 8 11.31 -5.28 -14.96
N GLU A 9 11.56 -5.95 -16.06
CA GLU A 9 10.67 -5.92 -17.22
C GLU A 9 9.30 -6.50 -16.89
N ILE A 10 9.28 -7.65 -16.21
CA ILE A 10 8.03 -8.30 -15.80
C ILE A 10 7.25 -7.39 -14.86
N MET A 11 7.91 -6.82 -13.88
CA MET A 11 7.28 -5.91 -12.93
C MET A 11 6.71 -4.68 -13.61
N ARG A 12 7.46 -4.11 -14.54
CA ARG A 12 7.02 -2.94 -15.29
C ARG A 12 5.82 -3.26 -16.17
N ASP A 13 5.87 -4.37 -16.88
CA ASP A 13 4.77 -4.81 -17.76
C ASP A 13 3.50 -5.11 -16.95
N ALA A 14 3.65 -5.80 -15.83
CA ALA A 14 2.54 -6.16 -14.95
C ALA A 14 2.11 -5.03 -14.03
N LYS A 15 2.81 -3.89 -14.07
CA LYS A 15 2.57 -2.72 -13.20
C LYS A 15 2.58 -3.11 -11.71
N ILE A 16 3.59 -3.88 -11.34
CA ILE A 16 3.85 -4.31 -9.97
C ILE A 16 5.12 -3.64 -9.47
N GLY A 17 5.13 -3.27 -8.21
CA GLY A 17 6.31 -2.74 -7.57
C GLY A 17 6.37 -3.14 -6.11
N TRP A 18 7.46 -2.76 -5.45
CA TRP A 18 7.59 -3.01 -4.03
C TRP A 18 7.66 -1.70 -3.27
N TRP A 19 7.34 -1.79 -1.98
CA TRP A 19 7.47 -0.67 -1.06
C TRP A 19 7.97 -1.19 0.29
N GLN A 20 8.63 -0.32 1.01
CA GLN A 20 9.07 -0.59 2.36
C GLN A 20 8.81 0.65 3.21
N ALA A 21 8.10 0.48 4.32
CA ALA A 21 7.77 1.58 5.21
C ALA A 21 8.66 1.55 6.44
N ASP A 22 9.43 2.59 6.65
CA ASP A 22 10.25 2.79 7.85
C ASP A 22 9.41 3.60 8.85
N ARG A 23 8.88 2.93 9.86
CA ARG A 23 7.97 3.57 10.82
C ARG A 23 8.66 4.60 11.70
N ASN A 24 9.94 4.40 12.00
CA ASN A 24 10.68 5.35 12.83
C ASN A 24 10.96 6.64 12.09
N ARG A 25 11.43 6.54 10.87
CA ARG A 25 11.76 7.69 10.04
C ARG A 25 10.56 8.28 9.32
N ARG A 26 9.48 7.55 9.28
CA ARG A 26 8.23 7.92 8.60
C ARG A 26 8.48 8.20 7.12
N VAL A 27 9.15 7.25 6.49
CA VAL A 27 9.53 7.30 5.08
C VAL A 27 9.19 5.98 4.42
N PHE A 28 8.71 6.05 3.19
CA PHE A 28 8.56 4.89 2.31
C PHE A 28 9.74 4.85 1.35
N HIS A 29 10.34 3.68 1.23
CA HIS A 29 11.28 3.39 0.14
C HIS A 29 10.48 2.61 -0.90
N ILE A 30 10.54 3.07 -2.14
CA ILE A 30 9.72 2.50 -3.21
C ILE A 30 10.57 2.08 -4.40
N SER A 31 10.05 1.15 -5.19
CA SER A 31 10.71 0.73 -6.43
C SER A 31 10.69 1.85 -7.47
N GLU A 32 11.61 1.78 -8.42
CA GLU A 32 11.69 2.76 -9.52
C GLU A 32 10.39 2.82 -10.31
N GLY A 33 9.76 1.65 -10.53
CA GLY A 33 8.48 1.60 -11.22
C GLY A 33 7.38 2.36 -10.50
N LEU A 34 7.33 2.25 -9.18
CA LEU A 34 6.35 3.01 -8.38
C LEU A 34 6.69 4.49 -8.38
N ARG A 35 7.97 4.83 -8.28
CA ARG A 35 8.41 6.23 -8.38
C ARG A 35 7.94 6.86 -9.68
N ASP A 36 8.14 6.18 -10.80
CA ASP A 36 7.74 6.68 -12.11
C ASP A 36 6.23 6.79 -12.24
N LEU A 37 5.52 5.80 -11.72
CA LEU A 37 4.05 5.78 -11.72
C LEU A 37 3.46 6.95 -10.94
N LEU A 38 4.04 7.26 -9.79
CA LEU A 38 3.59 8.36 -8.93
C LEU A 38 4.08 9.73 -9.41
N GLY A 39 5.09 9.75 -10.28
CA GLY A 39 5.67 11.00 -10.75
C GLY A 39 6.49 11.75 -9.71
N VAL A 40 7.01 11.04 -8.72
CA VAL A 40 7.85 11.65 -7.68
C VAL A 40 9.32 11.61 -8.08
N ALA A 41 10.10 12.52 -7.52
CA ALA A 41 11.50 12.71 -7.91
C ALA A 41 12.44 11.68 -7.25
N SER A 42 12.03 11.07 -6.14
CA SER A 42 12.88 10.19 -5.35
C SER A 42 12.18 8.87 -5.03
N CYS A 43 12.96 7.84 -4.80
CA CYS A 43 12.46 6.56 -4.29
C CYS A 43 12.19 6.60 -2.78
N ASP A 44 12.52 7.70 -2.13
CA ASP A 44 12.20 7.92 -0.72
C ASP A 44 11.09 8.96 -0.64
N VAL A 45 9.94 8.55 -0.13
CA VAL A 45 8.75 9.39 -0.05
C VAL A 45 8.31 9.44 1.42
N THR A 46 8.15 10.63 1.97
CA THR A 46 7.70 10.75 3.36
C THR A 46 6.24 10.34 3.48
N TYR A 47 5.84 9.94 4.69
CA TYR A 47 4.44 9.61 4.98
C TYR A 47 3.51 10.77 4.65
N GLU A 48 3.96 12.00 4.91
CA GLU A 48 3.17 13.20 4.60
C GLU A 48 2.98 13.40 3.10
N GLU A 49 4.05 13.26 2.33
CA GLU A 49 3.98 13.35 0.87
C GLU A 49 3.07 12.27 0.30
N PHE A 50 3.22 11.04 0.78
CA PHE A 50 2.39 9.93 0.34
C PHE A 50 0.92 10.16 0.68
N GLY A 51 0.64 10.64 1.89
CA GLY A 51 -0.73 10.95 2.32
C GLY A 51 -1.43 11.93 1.40
N LYS A 52 -0.69 12.90 0.87
CA LYS A 52 -1.25 13.88 -0.07
C LYS A 52 -1.58 13.29 -1.44
N MET A 53 -0.93 12.18 -1.81
CA MET A 53 -1.19 11.50 -3.08
C MET A 53 -2.43 10.60 -3.00
N ILE A 54 -2.87 10.23 -1.82
CA ILE A 54 -4.06 9.40 -1.66
C ILE A 54 -5.30 10.26 -1.95
N THR A 55 -6.20 9.73 -2.77
CA THR A 55 -7.48 10.40 -3.04
C THR A 55 -8.17 10.70 -1.70
N PRO A 56 -8.61 11.95 -1.45
CA PRO A 56 -9.08 12.36 -0.12
C PRO A 56 -10.14 11.47 0.52
N ALA A 57 -11.06 10.94 -0.28
CA ALA A 57 -12.13 10.07 0.23
C ALA A 57 -11.60 8.76 0.82
N TYR A 58 -10.38 8.36 0.47
CA TYR A 58 -9.77 7.11 0.92
C TYR A 58 -8.62 7.32 1.91
N ARG A 59 -8.29 8.56 2.23
CA ARG A 59 -7.10 8.88 3.02
C ARG A 59 -7.12 8.23 4.39
N GLU A 60 -8.23 8.34 5.09
CA GLU A 60 -8.37 7.76 6.43
C GLU A 60 -8.25 6.24 6.38
N TYR A 61 -8.90 5.60 5.43
CA TYR A 61 -8.84 4.16 5.21
C TYR A 61 -7.42 3.68 4.91
N ALA A 62 -6.72 4.37 4.02
CA ALA A 62 -5.36 4.00 3.62
C ALA A 62 -4.36 4.18 4.78
N LEU A 63 -4.46 5.28 5.51
CA LEU A 63 -3.56 5.57 6.63
C LEU A 63 -3.78 4.64 7.81
N ALA A 64 -5.00 4.19 8.02
CA ALA A 64 -5.31 3.23 9.08
C ALA A 64 -4.60 1.89 8.86
N SER A 65 -4.20 1.58 7.62
CA SER A 65 -3.54 0.32 7.29
C SER A 65 -2.07 0.26 7.75
N ILE A 66 -1.46 1.39 8.03
CA ILE A 66 -0.03 1.45 8.37
C ILE A 66 0.29 0.73 9.68
N GLY A 67 -0.68 0.59 10.56
CA GLY A 67 -0.49 -0.11 11.83
C GLY A 67 -0.94 -1.56 11.85
N VAL A 68 -1.45 -2.10 10.75
CA VAL A 68 -2.00 -3.47 10.70
C VAL A 68 -0.90 -4.48 10.44
N ARG A 69 -0.96 -5.61 11.12
CA ARG A 69 0.05 -6.69 11.01
C ARG A 69 -0.08 -7.50 9.74
N GLY A 70 0.98 -8.27 9.45
CA GLY A 70 1.24 -8.99 8.23
C GLY A 70 0.05 -9.63 7.54
N GLY A 71 0.06 -9.65 6.21
CA GLY A 71 -1.03 -10.15 5.39
C GLY A 71 -2.11 -9.12 5.08
N ALA A 72 -2.00 -7.93 5.65
CA ALA A 72 -2.98 -6.86 5.40
C ALA A 72 -3.00 -6.45 3.92
N GLU A 73 -4.21 -6.31 3.40
CA GLU A 73 -4.45 -5.91 2.01
C GLU A 73 -5.26 -4.63 1.99
N ARG A 74 -4.99 -3.77 1.01
CA ARG A 74 -5.74 -2.52 0.82
C ARG A 74 -5.89 -2.23 -0.66
N LEU A 75 -7.01 -1.65 -1.00
CA LEU A 75 -7.32 -1.22 -2.37
C LEU A 75 -7.79 0.23 -2.30
N TYR A 76 -7.04 1.14 -2.87
CA TYR A 76 -7.42 2.55 -2.90
C TYR A 76 -6.71 3.27 -4.05
N PRO A 77 -7.25 4.40 -4.50
CA PRO A 77 -6.64 5.17 -5.58
C PRO A 77 -5.65 6.20 -5.08
N LEU A 78 -4.63 6.44 -5.91
CA LEU A 78 -3.66 7.51 -5.73
C LEU A 78 -3.82 8.53 -6.84
N GLN A 79 -3.44 9.77 -6.57
CA GLN A 79 -3.38 10.83 -7.57
C GLN A 79 -2.02 10.78 -8.25
N GLY A 80 -1.98 10.27 -9.46
CA GLY A 80 -0.77 10.25 -10.28
C GLY A 80 -0.69 11.46 -11.22
N PRO A 81 0.42 11.59 -11.96
CA PRO A 81 0.57 12.72 -12.89
C PRO A 81 -0.44 12.75 -14.02
N GLU A 82 -0.97 11.61 -14.41
CA GLU A 82 -1.95 11.49 -15.49
C GLU A 82 -3.38 11.24 -14.98
N GLY A 83 -3.59 11.32 -13.67
CA GLY A 83 -4.90 11.14 -13.07
C GLY A 83 -4.89 10.07 -11.98
N GLU A 84 -6.08 9.60 -11.65
CA GLU A 84 -6.28 8.64 -10.58
C GLU A 84 -5.79 7.24 -10.97
N ILE A 85 -5.02 6.61 -10.09
CA ILE A 85 -4.46 5.27 -10.29
C ILE A 85 -4.98 4.37 -9.17
N TRP A 86 -5.67 3.30 -9.52
CA TRP A 86 -6.15 2.32 -8.54
C TRP A 86 -5.07 1.31 -8.24
N CYS A 87 -4.72 1.17 -6.96
CA CYS A 87 -3.63 0.32 -6.50
C CYS A 87 -4.09 -0.65 -5.44
N TYR A 88 -3.64 -1.89 -5.60
CA TYR A 88 -3.78 -2.94 -4.60
C TYR A 88 -2.46 -3.01 -3.83
N TRP A 89 -2.53 -2.97 -2.51
CA TRP A 89 -1.38 -2.97 -1.62
C TRP A 89 -1.44 -4.20 -0.74
N LYS A 90 -0.31 -4.86 -0.57
CA LYS A 90 -0.23 -6.00 0.33
C LYS A 90 1.02 -5.92 1.19
N LEU A 91 0.84 -6.08 2.49
CA LEU A 91 1.93 -6.18 3.45
C LEU A 91 2.39 -7.64 3.51
N LEU A 92 3.66 -7.89 3.23
CA LEU A 92 4.23 -9.24 3.22
C LEU A 92 4.88 -9.59 4.54
N ARG A 93 5.62 -8.66 5.14
CA ARG A 93 6.34 -8.96 6.37
C ARG A 93 6.67 -7.70 7.16
N GLU A 94 6.90 -7.91 8.44
CA GLU A 94 7.41 -6.91 9.36
C GLU A 94 8.76 -7.40 9.87
N GLU A 95 9.72 -6.51 10.00
CA GLU A 95 11.03 -6.85 10.55
C GLU A 95 11.58 -5.67 11.35
N VAL A 96 12.48 -5.98 12.31
CA VAL A 96 13.11 -4.96 13.14
C VAL A 96 14.33 -4.45 12.39
N ALA A 97 14.43 -3.12 12.20
CA ALA A 97 15.56 -2.49 11.56
C ALA A 97 16.76 -2.43 12.51
N GLU A 98 17.93 -2.10 11.97
CA GLU A 98 19.18 -1.98 12.75
C GLU A 98 19.05 -0.95 13.89
N ASP A 99 18.29 0.11 13.67
CA ASP A 99 18.06 1.16 14.68
C ASP A 99 16.99 0.80 15.71
N GLY A 100 16.44 -0.43 15.64
CA GLY A 100 15.37 -0.88 16.53
C GLY A 100 13.98 -0.51 16.06
N GLY A 101 13.84 0.22 14.97
CA GLY A 101 12.56 0.59 14.41
C GLY A 101 11.95 -0.55 13.60
N MET A 102 10.67 -0.40 13.24
CA MET A 102 9.94 -1.39 12.47
C MET A 102 9.97 -1.07 10.98
N LEU A 103 10.34 -2.07 10.17
CA LEU A 103 10.26 -2.01 8.72
C LEU A 103 9.11 -2.90 8.24
N LEU A 104 8.22 -2.32 7.45
CA LEU A 104 7.11 -3.03 6.82
C LEU A 104 7.43 -3.16 5.34
N THR A 105 7.42 -4.37 4.82
CA THR A 105 7.72 -4.63 3.40
C THR A 105 6.52 -5.24 2.71
N GLY A 106 6.22 -4.75 1.53
CA GLY A 106 5.11 -5.25 0.76
C GLY A 106 5.25 -4.96 -0.73
N TYR A 107 4.17 -5.22 -1.46
CA TYR A 107 4.12 -4.89 -2.88
C TYR A 107 2.81 -4.17 -3.20
N PHE A 108 2.80 -3.54 -4.36
CA PHE A 108 1.60 -2.95 -4.92
C PHE A 108 1.42 -3.45 -6.34
N ARG A 109 0.18 -3.37 -6.80
CA ARG A 109 -0.16 -3.68 -8.19
C ARG A 109 -1.22 -2.69 -8.65
N VAL A 110 -1.04 -2.15 -9.86
CA VAL A 110 -2.06 -1.31 -10.47
C VAL A 110 -3.20 -2.21 -10.95
N VAL A 111 -4.42 -1.82 -10.65
CA VAL A 111 -5.62 -2.56 -11.06
C VAL A 111 -6.54 -1.64 -11.85
N ASP A 112 -7.46 -2.21 -12.60
CA ASP A 112 -8.43 -1.44 -13.35
C ASP A 112 -9.38 -0.72 -12.40
N PRO A 113 -9.74 0.56 -12.69
CA PRO A 113 -10.70 1.28 -11.85
C PRO A 113 -12.08 0.64 -11.98
N PRO A 114 -12.79 0.47 -10.86
CA PRO A 114 -14.18 -0.01 -10.94
C PRO A 114 -15.06 1.05 -11.59
N SER A 115 -16.20 0.63 -12.17
CA SER A 115 -17.18 1.57 -12.69
C SER A 115 -17.76 2.41 -11.55
N GLU A 116 -18.27 3.61 -11.84
CA GLU A 116 -18.74 4.51 -10.79
C GLU A 116 -19.78 3.90 -9.86
N VAL A 117 -20.74 3.15 -10.39
CA VAL A 117 -21.78 2.51 -9.58
C VAL A 117 -21.18 1.40 -8.71
N VAL A 118 -20.38 0.54 -9.32
CA VAL A 118 -19.70 -0.54 -8.62
C VAL A 118 -18.66 0.01 -7.64
N ARG A 119 -18.06 1.15 -7.97
CA ARG A 119 -17.05 1.83 -7.16
C ARG A 119 -17.55 2.20 -5.77
N SER A 120 -18.74 2.82 -5.68
CA SER A 120 -19.32 3.20 -4.39
C SER A 120 -19.68 1.96 -3.57
N GLU A 121 -20.28 0.97 -4.20
CA GLU A 121 -20.66 -0.27 -3.54
C GLU A 121 -19.44 -1.07 -3.08
N GLU A 122 -18.42 -1.17 -3.94
CA GLU A 122 -17.17 -1.86 -3.61
C GLU A 122 -16.43 -1.18 -2.47
N LYS A 123 -16.36 0.14 -2.48
CA LYS A 123 -15.73 0.91 -1.41
C LYS A 123 -16.37 0.60 -0.07
N GLN A 124 -17.71 0.63 -0.03
CA GLN A 124 -18.46 0.35 1.19
C GLN A 124 -18.25 -1.09 1.63
N ARG A 125 -18.31 -2.02 0.68
CA ARG A 125 -18.14 -3.45 0.94
C ARG A 125 -16.74 -3.77 1.47
N ILE A 126 -15.71 -3.20 0.85
CA ILE A 126 -14.33 -3.39 1.28
C ILE A 126 -14.12 -2.83 2.68
N ASN A 127 -14.62 -1.63 2.93
CA ASN A 127 -14.51 -1.01 4.25
C ASN A 127 -15.21 -1.84 5.33
N ASP A 128 -16.41 -2.34 5.03
CA ASP A 128 -17.17 -3.18 5.95
C ASP A 128 -16.44 -4.50 6.25
N LEU A 129 -15.91 -5.14 5.23
CA LEU A 129 -15.16 -6.38 5.39
C LEU A 129 -13.91 -6.17 6.25
N LEU A 130 -13.17 -5.11 5.99
CA LEU A 130 -11.95 -4.81 6.73
C LEU A 130 -12.25 -4.46 8.18
N PHE A 131 -13.33 -3.73 8.41
CA PHE A 131 -13.78 -3.43 9.76
C PHE A 131 -14.11 -4.72 10.54
N ARG A 132 -14.84 -5.63 9.90
CA ARG A 132 -15.19 -6.92 10.51
C ARG A 132 -13.96 -7.78 10.80
N LEU A 133 -13.02 -7.85 9.84
CA LEU A 133 -11.79 -8.61 10.01
C LEU A 133 -10.94 -8.06 11.14
N ASN A 134 -10.81 -6.76 11.23
CA ASN A 134 -10.08 -6.12 12.33
C ASN A 134 -10.74 -6.41 13.69
N SER A 135 -12.06 -6.34 13.76
CA SER A 135 -12.82 -6.64 14.97
C SER A 135 -12.63 -8.08 15.41
N ILE A 136 -12.71 -9.02 14.47
CA ILE A 136 -12.49 -10.45 14.74
C ILE A 136 -11.06 -10.69 15.22
N SER A 137 -10.07 -10.09 14.55
CA SER A 137 -8.67 -10.23 14.93
C SER A 137 -8.42 -9.71 16.34
N GLN A 138 -8.97 -8.57 16.69
CA GLN A 138 -8.83 -7.99 18.03
C GLN A 138 -9.49 -8.89 19.09
N THR A 139 -10.66 -9.43 18.77
CA THR A 139 -11.36 -10.33 19.68
C THR A 139 -10.54 -11.61 19.93
N LEU A 140 -10.00 -12.20 18.85
CA LEU A 140 -9.16 -13.40 18.97
C LEU A 140 -7.90 -13.12 19.78
N LEU A 141 -7.24 -12.00 19.55
CA LEU A 141 -6.07 -11.60 20.32
C LEU A 141 -6.38 -11.43 21.80
N SER A 142 -7.54 -10.86 22.10
CA SER A 142 -8.00 -10.71 23.49
C SER A 142 -8.24 -12.03 24.17
N LEU A 143 -8.80 -13.00 23.44
CA LEU A 143 -9.06 -14.33 23.97
C LEU A 143 -7.79 -15.14 24.21
N LEU A 144 -6.71 -14.84 23.47
CA LEU A 144 -5.45 -15.54 23.58
C LEU A 144 -4.54 -14.98 24.68
N LYS A 145 -4.89 -13.88 25.26
CA LYS A 145 -4.18 -13.31 26.41
C LYS A 145 -4.63 -14.00 27.72
#